data_d16e8a7cb022f2821de6c1369347e577
#
_entry.id   d16e8a7cb022f2821de6c1369347e577
#
_cell.length_a   1.000
_cell.length_b   1.000
_cell.length_c   1.000
_cell.angle_alpha   90.00
_cell.angle_beta   90.00
_cell.angle_gamma   90.00
#
_symmetry.space_group_name_H-M   'P 1'
#
loop_
_entity.id
_entity.type
_entity.pdbx_description
1 polymer ?
#
loop_
_entity_poly.entity_id
_entity_poly.type
_entity_poly.pdbx_seq_one_letter_code
_entity_poly.pdbx_strand_id
1 'polypeptide(L)'
;MTPGTRAWLAALCASRVLSATWFVAYSAVLPLVREDWGLSARDAGMIQGAFHLGYLASLFIVGFIADHFGAKRALLVTGVAGFLSPIAFVLLVDGFWSALWLHALTGLTQGGYYTPVLAMVNQHVGRERRGRAMGLMIAASSAGYAVALGVAAAVLAFAGWRAAIAAIAALPLASWLIALAAMRATPNVVHARPEGHTLLAAIPAVLRNRKGMLSVWGYTFHSWELLGMWAWLPAFLTAALLVHGSDFQGASSTALLLTGLTYVANIAGSIAGGTMADRWGRTQTILLWSCVSLALSFSIGWMIALPAGLLVALACLYNFAAIADSSVHSTVIAESVPPHILGAAYAVRSVLGFGMGVISPVVFGWALDYFSNEPHAWGFAWMTLGLGGILGPLATWKLRKLR
;
A
#
# COMPACT_ATOMS: atom_id res chain seq x y z
N MET A 1 -20.62 19.19 8.97
CA MET A 1 -19.32 19.69 9.49
C MET A 1 -18.81 20.75 8.55
N THR A 2 -18.28 21.87 9.07
CA THR A 2 -17.72 22.94 8.22
C THR A 2 -16.39 22.48 7.60
N PRO A 3 -16.21 22.59 6.28
CA PRO A 3 -15.00 22.13 5.60
C PRO A 3 -13.74 22.85 6.13
N GLY A 4 -12.63 22.15 6.21
CA GLY A 4 -11.35 22.67 6.72
C GLY A 4 -11.22 22.75 8.24
N THR A 5 -12.29 22.47 9.01
CA THR A 5 -12.22 22.42 10.49
C THR A 5 -11.52 21.17 10.98
N ARG A 6 -11.08 21.17 12.25
CA ARG A 6 -10.48 19.99 12.90
C ARG A 6 -11.44 18.79 12.92
N ALA A 7 -12.74 19.02 13.21
CA ALA A 7 -13.76 17.96 13.21
C ALA A 7 -13.97 17.34 11.84
N TRP A 8 -14.00 18.16 10.78
CA TRP A 8 -14.09 17.69 9.40
C TRP A 8 -12.87 16.84 9.00
N LEU A 9 -11.65 17.31 9.32
CA LEU A 9 -10.43 16.58 9.04
C LEU A 9 -10.37 15.26 9.83
N ALA A 10 -10.75 15.27 11.12
CA ALA A 10 -10.80 14.07 11.94
C ALA A 10 -11.79 13.03 11.37
N ALA A 11 -12.97 13.47 10.91
CA ALA A 11 -13.94 12.58 10.25
C ALA A 11 -13.37 11.97 8.96
N LEU A 12 -12.65 12.75 8.14
CA LEU A 12 -11.97 12.21 6.96
C LEU A 12 -10.85 11.23 7.31
N CYS A 13 -10.06 11.51 8.36
CA CYS A 13 -9.04 10.58 8.85
C CYS A 13 -9.69 9.28 9.34
N ALA A 14 -10.75 9.35 10.14
CA ALA A 14 -11.48 8.16 10.59
C ALA A 14 -12.05 7.35 9.42
N SER A 15 -12.67 8.02 8.46
CA SER A 15 -13.14 7.40 7.23
C SER A 15 -11.98 6.77 6.44
N ARG A 16 -10.80 7.43 6.38
CA ARG A 16 -9.61 6.86 5.70
C ARG A 16 -9.08 5.62 6.41
N VAL A 17 -9.03 5.60 7.74
CA VAL A 17 -8.68 4.39 8.49
C VAL A 17 -9.55 3.21 8.05
N LEU A 18 -10.85 3.40 8.04
CA LEU A 18 -11.80 2.33 7.71
C LEU A 18 -11.77 1.92 6.23
N SER A 19 -11.56 2.88 5.29
CA SER A 19 -11.45 2.55 3.86
C SER A 19 -10.15 1.82 3.53
N ALA A 20 -9.07 2.11 4.25
CA ALA A 20 -7.78 1.50 3.99
C ALA A 20 -7.71 0.02 4.42
N THR A 21 -8.60 -0.44 5.27
CA THR A 21 -8.58 -1.80 5.81
C THR A 21 -8.57 -2.87 4.73
N TRP A 22 -9.26 -2.66 3.61
CA TRP A 22 -9.34 -3.63 2.53
C TRP A 22 -8.02 -3.84 1.79
N PHE A 23 -7.10 -2.87 1.83
CA PHE A 23 -5.81 -2.96 1.12
C PHE A 23 -4.95 -4.16 1.55
N VAL A 24 -5.07 -4.57 2.81
CA VAL A 24 -4.34 -5.72 3.37
C VAL A 24 -5.25 -6.90 3.73
N ALA A 25 -6.55 -6.83 3.39
CA ALA A 25 -7.53 -7.82 3.78
C ALA A 25 -7.21 -9.22 3.24
N TYR A 26 -6.81 -9.33 1.97
CA TYR A 26 -6.47 -10.63 1.39
C TYR A 26 -5.15 -11.16 1.96
N SER A 27 -4.11 -10.34 2.12
CA SER A 27 -2.85 -10.78 2.73
C SER A 27 -3.04 -11.27 4.17
N ALA A 28 -4.02 -10.73 4.90
CA ALA A 28 -4.36 -11.20 6.23
C ALA A 28 -4.89 -12.65 6.26
N VAL A 29 -5.65 -13.05 5.27
CA VAL A 29 -6.24 -14.39 5.19
C VAL A 29 -5.53 -15.32 4.21
N LEU A 30 -4.50 -14.84 3.52
CA LEU A 30 -3.78 -15.55 2.46
C LEU A 30 -3.32 -16.96 2.86
N PRO A 31 -2.68 -17.21 4.03
CA PRO A 31 -2.27 -18.56 4.38
C PRO A 31 -3.45 -19.51 4.56
N LEU A 32 -4.56 -19.02 5.12
CA LEU A 32 -5.78 -19.78 5.36
C LEU A 32 -6.54 -20.09 4.05
N VAL A 33 -6.62 -19.12 3.15
CA VAL A 33 -7.21 -19.30 1.81
C VAL A 33 -6.39 -20.30 0.99
N ARG A 34 -5.06 -20.21 1.07
CA ARG A 34 -4.16 -21.19 0.41
C ARG A 34 -4.46 -22.63 0.85
N GLU A 35 -4.59 -22.82 2.16
CA GLU A 35 -4.87 -24.14 2.71
C GLU A 35 -6.27 -24.63 2.31
N ASP A 36 -7.31 -23.78 2.49
CA ASP A 36 -8.72 -24.15 2.24
C ASP A 36 -8.97 -24.51 0.75
N TRP A 37 -8.31 -23.84 -0.17
CA TRP A 37 -8.50 -24.02 -1.62
C TRP A 37 -7.37 -24.81 -2.31
N GLY A 38 -6.36 -25.25 -1.57
CA GLY A 38 -5.21 -25.96 -2.13
C GLY A 38 -4.41 -25.13 -3.15
N LEU A 39 -4.33 -23.81 -2.95
CA LEU A 39 -3.64 -22.91 -3.88
C LEU A 39 -2.13 -23.01 -3.78
N SER A 40 -1.46 -22.93 -4.92
CA SER A 40 -0.02 -22.65 -4.95
C SER A 40 0.28 -21.26 -4.38
N ALA A 41 1.51 -21.04 -3.93
CA ALA A 41 1.90 -19.69 -3.48
C ALA A 41 1.88 -18.69 -4.65
N ARG A 42 2.23 -19.13 -5.86
CA ARG A 42 2.08 -18.33 -7.08
C ARG A 42 0.64 -17.86 -7.29
N ASP A 43 -0.33 -18.77 -7.18
CA ASP A 43 -1.75 -18.44 -7.38
C ASP A 43 -2.23 -17.43 -6.33
N ALA A 44 -1.85 -17.61 -5.08
CA ALA A 44 -2.13 -16.65 -4.01
C ALA A 44 -1.50 -15.27 -4.31
N GLY A 45 -0.27 -15.25 -4.82
CA GLY A 45 0.40 -14.03 -5.29
C GLY A 45 -0.32 -13.38 -6.47
N MET A 46 -0.90 -14.17 -7.40
CA MET A 46 -1.68 -13.65 -8.52
C MET A 46 -2.98 -12.97 -8.07
N ILE A 47 -3.70 -13.54 -7.10
CA ILE A 47 -4.88 -12.90 -6.51
C ILE A 47 -4.50 -11.56 -5.88
N GLN A 48 -3.41 -11.51 -5.12
CA GLN A 48 -2.91 -10.25 -4.53
C GLN A 48 -2.50 -9.23 -5.61
N GLY A 49 -1.82 -9.69 -6.66
CA GLY A 49 -1.43 -8.86 -7.81
C GLY A 49 -2.63 -8.30 -8.57
N ALA A 50 -3.71 -9.07 -8.71
CA ALA A 50 -4.94 -8.64 -9.35
C ALA A 50 -5.57 -7.42 -8.67
N PHE A 51 -5.52 -7.34 -7.34
CA PHE A 51 -5.92 -6.14 -6.60
C PHE A 51 -5.11 -4.91 -7.04
N HIS A 52 -3.80 -5.01 -7.11
CA HIS A 52 -2.94 -3.90 -7.52
C HIS A 52 -3.16 -3.48 -8.98
N LEU A 53 -3.49 -4.43 -9.86
CA LEU A 53 -3.86 -4.13 -11.25
C LEU A 53 -5.16 -3.30 -11.31
N GLY A 54 -6.18 -3.73 -10.58
CA GLY A 54 -7.43 -2.97 -10.47
C GLY A 54 -7.21 -1.59 -9.85
N TYR A 55 -6.41 -1.52 -8.78
CA TYR A 55 -6.07 -0.27 -8.09
C TYR A 55 -5.33 0.71 -9.02
N LEU A 56 -4.40 0.21 -9.82
CA LEU A 56 -3.71 1.00 -10.82
C LEU A 56 -4.67 1.62 -11.85
N ALA A 57 -5.59 0.82 -12.41
CA ALA A 57 -6.63 1.31 -13.32
C ALA A 57 -7.53 2.37 -12.65
N SER A 58 -7.88 2.14 -11.39
CA SER A 58 -8.68 3.06 -10.57
C SER A 58 -8.07 4.46 -10.46
N LEU A 59 -6.75 4.58 -10.30
CA LEU A 59 -6.09 5.88 -10.15
C LEU A 59 -6.30 6.79 -11.36
N PHE A 60 -6.36 6.21 -12.58
CA PHE A 60 -6.66 6.97 -13.80
C PHE A 60 -8.15 7.32 -13.90
N ILE A 61 -9.02 6.35 -13.68
CA ILE A 61 -10.48 6.53 -13.81
C ILE A 61 -10.97 7.56 -12.79
N VAL A 62 -10.55 7.42 -11.54
CA VAL A 62 -10.98 8.32 -10.45
C VAL A 62 -10.41 9.73 -10.63
N GLY A 63 -9.17 9.85 -11.11
CA GLY A 63 -8.59 11.15 -11.46
C GLY A 63 -9.47 11.87 -12.50
N PHE A 64 -9.85 11.16 -13.57
CA PHE A 64 -10.74 11.70 -14.61
C PHE A 64 -12.10 12.09 -14.05
N ILE A 65 -12.73 11.24 -13.23
CA ILE A 65 -14.05 11.52 -12.60
C ILE A 65 -13.94 12.76 -11.69
N ALA A 66 -12.88 12.83 -10.86
CA ALA A 66 -12.69 13.95 -9.94
C ALA A 66 -12.47 15.29 -10.66
N ASP A 67 -11.78 15.26 -11.79
CA ASP A 67 -11.53 16.46 -12.59
C ASP A 67 -12.80 16.98 -13.30
N HIS A 68 -13.67 16.06 -13.79
CA HIS A 68 -14.87 16.44 -14.53
C HIS A 68 -16.07 16.73 -13.63
N PHE A 69 -16.24 15.96 -12.57
CA PHE A 69 -17.42 16.03 -11.70
C PHE A 69 -17.13 16.63 -10.32
N GLY A 70 -15.85 16.90 -10.01
CA GLY A 70 -15.38 17.41 -8.74
C GLY A 70 -15.06 16.30 -7.73
N ALA A 71 -14.12 16.57 -6.84
CA ALA A 71 -13.58 15.60 -5.89
C ALA A 71 -14.64 15.06 -4.91
N LYS A 72 -15.58 15.88 -4.45
CA LYS A 72 -16.67 15.44 -3.56
C LYS A 72 -17.56 14.39 -4.22
N ARG A 73 -18.05 14.66 -5.46
CA ARG A 73 -18.89 13.71 -6.19
C ARG A 73 -18.13 12.43 -6.51
N ALA A 74 -16.86 12.56 -6.95
CA ALA A 74 -16.01 11.40 -7.18
C ALA A 74 -15.92 10.53 -5.94
N LEU A 75 -15.60 11.09 -4.76
CA LEU A 75 -15.51 10.37 -3.49
C LEU A 75 -16.82 9.62 -3.15
N LEU A 76 -17.95 10.31 -3.22
CA LEU A 76 -19.23 9.74 -2.78
C LEU A 76 -19.75 8.66 -3.73
N VAL A 77 -19.61 8.85 -5.06
CA VAL A 77 -20.06 7.87 -6.06
C VAL A 77 -19.15 6.65 -6.09
N THR A 78 -17.84 6.85 -6.17
CA THR A 78 -16.88 5.72 -6.18
C THR A 78 -16.84 5.01 -4.84
N GLY A 79 -17.12 5.71 -3.73
CA GLY A 79 -17.22 5.13 -2.39
C GLY A 79 -18.34 4.10 -2.26
N VAL A 80 -19.45 4.24 -3.01
CA VAL A 80 -20.51 3.20 -3.08
C VAL A 80 -19.94 1.91 -3.66
N ALA A 81 -19.28 1.98 -4.81
CA ALA A 81 -18.59 0.83 -5.39
C ALA A 81 -17.49 0.29 -4.45
N GLY A 82 -16.80 1.19 -3.73
CA GLY A 82 -15.74 0.88 -2.78
C GLY A 82 -16.18 0.06 -1.56
N PHE A 83 -17.43 0.14 -1.12
CA PHE A 83 -17.92 -0.77 -0.06
C PHE A 83 -18.71 -1.95 -0.63
N LEU A 84 -19.35 -1.83 -1.78
CA LEU A 84 -20.09 -2.95 -2.39
C LEU A 84 -19.15 -4.06 -2.90
N SER A 85 -18.00 -3.71 -3.47
CA SER A 85 -17.08 -4.71 -4.03
C SER A 85 -16.42 -5.62 -2.98
N PRO A 86 -15.98 -5.17 -1.79
CA PRO A 86 -15.60 -6.06 -0.70
C PRO A 86 -16.72 -7.00 -0.24
N ILE A 87 -17.95 -6.50 -0.14
CA ILE A 87 -19.11 -7.33 0.19
C ILE A 87 -19.34 -8.37 -0.91
N ALA A 88 -19.29 -7.98 -2.18
CA ALA A 88 -19.42 -8.90 -3.31
C ALA A 88 -18.28 -9.96 -3.29
N PHE A 89 -17.06 -9.57 -2.96
CA PHE A 89 -15.95 -10.52 -2.78
C PHE A 89 -16.33 -11.60 -1.75
N VAL A 90 -16.75 -11.18 -0.57
CA VAL A 90 -17.10 -12.12 0.52
C VAL A 90 -18.25 -13.07 0.14
N LEU A 91 -19.26 -12.56 -0.56
CA LEU A 91 -20.46 -13.33 -0.87
C LEU A 91 -20.30 -14.26 -2.08
N LEU A 92 -19.39 -13.94 -3.01
CA LEU A 92 -19.32 -14.60 -4.32
C LEU A 92 -18.00 -15.37 -4.51
N VAL A 93 -17.04 -15.23 -3.58
CA VAL A 93 -15.76 -15.93 -3.70
C VAL A 93 -15.90 -17.40 -3.34
N ASP A 94 -15.47 -18.28 -4.27
CA ASP A 94 -15.57 -19.74 -4.15
C ASP A 94 -14.30 -20.49 -4.59
N GLY A 95 -13.29 -19.78 -5.11
CA GLY A 95 -12.04 -20.38 -5.56
C GLY A 95 -11.12 -19.37 -6.28
N PHE A 96 -10.09 -19.87 -6.94
CA PHE A 96 -9.04 -19.05 -7.55
C PHE A 96 -9.59 -18.00 -8.52
N TRP A 97 -10.43 -18.41 -9.52
CA TRP A 97 -10.87 -17.50 -10.56
C TRP A 97 -11.83 -16.42 -10.05
N SER A 98 -12.76 -16.78 -9.19
CA SER A 98 -13.65 -15.80 -8.57
C SER A 98 -12.86 -14.84 -7.68
N ALA A 99 -11.91 -15.33 -6.89
CA ALA A 99 -11.03 -14.49 -6.09
C ALA A 99 -10.20 -13.52 -6.94
N LEU A 100 -9.62 -14.00 -8.04
CA LEU A 100 -8.80 -13.19 -8.95
C LEU A 100 -9.59 -11.99 -9.49
N TRP A 101 -10.77 -12.25 -10.08
CA TRP A 101 -11.57 -11.20 -10.70
C TRP A 101 -12.27 -10.29 -9.70
N LEU A 102 -12.81 -10.85 -8.60
CA LEU A 102 -13.43 -10.05 -7.56
C LEU A 102 -12.40 -9.20 -6.82
N HIS A 103 -11.18 -9.70 -6.61
CA HIS A 103 -10.15 -8.90 -5.97
C HIS A 103 -9.60 -7.80 -6.89
N ALA A 104 -9.50 -8.05 -8.20
CA ALA A 104 -9.24 -7.00 -9.19
C ALA A 104 -10.34 -5.92 -9.17
N LEU A 105 -11.62 -6.32 -9.07
CA LEU A 105 -12.74 -5.40 -8.94
C LEU A 105 -12.64 -4.57 -7.66
N THR A 106 -12.29 -5.18 -6.52
CA THR A 106 -12.09 -4.42 -5.29
C THR A 106 -10.95 -3.42 -5.43
N GLY A 107 -9.84 -3.78 -6.07
CA GLY A 107 -8.76 -2.85 -6.41
C GLY A 107 -9.26 -1.67 -7.24
N LEU A 108 -10.03 -1.94 -8.29
CA LEU A 108 -10.59 -0.93 -9.19
C LEU A 108 -11.47 0.09 -8.46
N THR A 109 -12.15 -0.29 -7.40
CA THR A 109 -13.04 0.59 -6.63
C THR A 109 -12.33 1.32 -5.48
N GLN A 110 -11.22 0.79 -4.95
CA GLN A 110 -10.53 1.33 -3.78
C GLN A 110 -9.74 2.63 -4.04
N GLY A 111 -9.26 2.87 -5.25
CA GLY A 111 -8.59 4.13 -5.59
C GLY A 111 -9.52 5.36 -5.53
N GLY A 112 -10.84 5.12 -5.58
CA GLY A 112 -11.88 6.13 -5.50
C GLY A 112 -11.91 6.94 -4.21
N TYR A 113 -11.28 6.43 -3.16
CA TYR A 113 -11.22 7.13 -1.88
C TYR A 113 -9.98 8.02 -1.75
N TYR A 114 -8.80 7.53 -2.10
CA TYR A 114 -7.53 8.19 -1.78
C TYR A 114 -7.35 9.53 -2.50
N THR A 115 -7.40 9.53 -3.81
CA THR A 115 -7.14 10.72 -4.64
C THR A 115 -8.14 11.86 -4.40
N PRO A 116 -9.48 11.62 -4.38
CA PRO A 116 -10.44 12.67 -4.12
C PRO A 116 -10.32 13.29 -2.73
N VAL A 117 -10.04 12.49 -1.69
CA VAL A 117 -9.88 13.02 -0.33
C VAL A 117 -8.66 13.92 -0.23
N LEU A 118 -7.53 13.56 -0.83
CA LEU A 118 -6.35 14.43 -0.86
C LEU A 118 -6.63 15.74 -1.62
N ALA A 119 -7.36 15.68 -2.72
CA ALA A 119 -7.79 16.88 -3.44
C ALA A 119 -8.65 17.79 -2.57
N MET A 120 -9.60 17.23 -1.81
CA MET A 120 -10.47 17.98 -0.91
C MET A 120 -9.70 18.61 0.26
N VAL A 121 -8.74 17.90 0.86
CA VAL A 121 -7.84 18.45 1.88
C VAL A 121 -7.05 19.63 1.28
N ASN A 122 -6.56 19.48 0.06
CA ASN A 122 -5.84 20.54 -0.64
C ASN A 122 -6.71 21.78 -0.89
N GLN A 123 -8.00 21.59 -1.20
CA GLN A 123 -8.95 22.68 -1.50
C GLN A 123 -9.43 23.43 -0.25
N HIS A 124 -9.64 22.73 0.88
CA HIS A 124 -10.34 23.28 2.03
C HIS A 124 -9.44 23.53 3.25
N VAL A 125 -8.19 23.03 3.26
CA VAL A 125 -7.25 23.26 4.37
C VAL A 125 -6.26 24.36 3.97
N GLY A 126 -6.10 25.37 4.84
CA GLY A 126 -5.17 26.48 4.62
C GLY A 126 -3.71 26.03 4.44
N ARG A 127 -2.94 26.78 3.66
CA ARG A 127 -1.56 26.42 3.25
C ARG A 127 -0.66 26.03 4.42
N GLU A 128 -0.73 26.75 5.55
CA GLU A 128 0.10 26.52 6.74
C GLU A 128 -0.15 25.16 7.42
N ARG A 129 -1.38 24.64 7.34
CA ARG A 129 -1.79 23.37 7.97
C ARG A 129 -1.91 22.21 6.98
N ARG A 130 -1.79 22.48 5.68
CA ARG A 130 -2.02 21.51 4.61
C ARG A 130 -1.06 20.33 4.68
N GLY A 131 0.24 20.57 4.88
CA GLY A 131 1.24 19.51 5.01
C GLY A 131 0.92 18.56 6.16
N ARG A 132 0.55 19.09 7.33
CA ARG A 132 0.14 18.30 8.48
C ARG A 132 -1.14 17.49 8.19
N ALA A 133 -2.13 18.09 7.52
CA ALA A 133 -3.36 17.39 7.17
C ALA A 133 -3.12 16.24 6.18
N MET A 134 -2.26 16.44 5.18
CA MET A 134 -1.84 15.39 4.24
C MET A 134 -1.09 14.26 4.96
N GLY A 135 -0.17 14.59 5.87
CA GLY A 135 0.54 13.61 6.70
C GLY A 135 -0.40 12.76 7.55
N LEU A 136 -1.43 13.39 8.18
CA LEU A 136 -2.45 12.68 8.93
C LEU A 136 -3.26 11.71 8.05
N MET A 137 -3.58 12.09 6.81
CA MET A 137 -4.30 11.21 5.87
C MET A 137 -3.46 9.99 5.47
N ILE A 138 -2.14 10.15 5.31
CA ILE A 138 -1.22 9.05 5.02
C ILE A 138 -1.10 8.13 6.26
N ALA A 139 -0.89 8.70 7.44
CA ALA A 139 -0.85 7.96 8.71
C ALA A 139 -2.15 7.18 8.97
N ALA A 140 -3.31 7.76 8.64
CA ALA A 140 -4.60 7.10 8.73
C ALA A 140 -4.67 5.83 7.85
N SER A 141 -3.98 5.79 6.71
CA SER A 141 -3.90 4.56 5.89
C SER A 141 -3.15 3.44 6.62
N SER A 142 -1.98 3.75 7.19
CA SER A 142 -1.19 2.76 7.96
C SER A 142 -1.94 2.29 9.21
N ALA A 143 -2.65 3.19 9.90
CA ALA A 143 -3.53 2.82 11.00
C ALA A 143 -4.66 1.88 10.53
N GLY A 144 -5.22 2.11 9.34
CA GLY A 144 -6.22 1.24 8.75
C GLY A 144 -5.71 -0.18 8.48
N TYR A 145 -4.46 -0.30 8.04
CA TYR A 145 -3.82 -1.61 7.85
C TYR A 145 -3.68 -2.36 9.18
N ALA A 146 -3.22 -1.69 10.23
CA ALA A 146 -3.15 -2.29 11.57
C ALA A 146 -4.53 -2.67 12.11
N VAL A 147 -5.56 -1.84 11.90
CA VAL A 147 -6.95 -2.12 12.28
C VAL A 147 -7.47 -3.37 11.54
N ALA A 148 -7.22 -3.48 10.24
CA ALA A 148 -7.64 -4.66 9.47
C ALA A 148 -7.06 -5.96 10.04
N LEU A 149 -5.76 -5.96 10.32
CA LEU A 149 -5.07 -7.13 10.88
C LEU A 149 -5.54 -7.45 12.30
N GLY A 150 -5.78 -6.42 13.13
CA GLY A 150 -6.34 -6.60 14.47
C GLY A 150 -7.76 -7.17 14.44
N VAL A 151 -8.63 -6.68 13.55
CA VAL A 151 -9.99 -7.22 13.35
C VAL A 151 -9.93 -8.67 12.86
N ALA A 152 -9.08 -8.96 11.85
CA ALA A 152 -8.91 -10.31 11.36
C ALA A 152 -8.42 -11.26 12.47
N ALA A 153 -7.40 -10.87 13.22
CA ALA A 153 -6.88 -11.66 14.34
C ALA A 153 -7.94 -11.95 15.40
N ALA A 154 -8.70 -10.92 15.80
CA ALA A 154 -9.76 -11.07 16.80
C ALA A 154 -10.85 -12.03 16.34
N VAL A 155 -11.28 -11.95 15.08
CA VAL A 155 -12.32 -12.83 14.54
C VAL A 155 -11.79 -14.25 14.31
N LEU A 156 -10.55 -14.41 13.84
CA LEU A 156 -9.91 -15.72 13.66
C LEU A 156 -9.77 -16.50 14.98
N ALA A 157 -9.72 -15.83 16.12
CA ALA A 157 -9.64 -16.50 17.43
C ALA A 157 -10.86 -17.41 17.72
N PHE A 158 -12.01 -17.16 17.09
CA PHE A 158 -13.25 -17.91 17.33
C PHE A 158 -14.02 -18.30 16.06
N ALA A 159 -13.61 -17.81 14.88
CA ALA A 159 -14.27 -18.09 13.62
C ALA A 159 -13.25 -18.28 12.49
N GLY A 160 -13.69 -18.82 11.36
CA GLY A 160 -12.84 -19.06 10.21
C GLY A 160 -12.48 -17.77 9.42
N TRP A 161 -11.60 -17.92 8.42
CA TRP A 161 -11.13 -16.82 7.59
C TRP A 161 -12.25 -16.08 6.83
N ARG A 162 -13.33 -16.76 6.45
CA ARG A 162 -14.50 -16.14 5.79
C ARG A 162 -15.16 -15.11 6.69
N ALA A 163 -15.29 -15.42 7.99
CA ALA A 163 -15.82 -14.46 8.97
C ALA A 163 -14.86 -13.28 9.19
N ALA A 164 -13.56 -13.55 9.23
CA ALA A 164 -12.53 -12.52 9.39
C ALA A 164 -12.54 -11.52 8.23
N ILE A 165 -12.55 -12.00 6.98
CA ILE A 165 -12.60 -11.12 5.81
C ILE A 165 -13.97 -10.41 5.68
N ALA A 166 -15.07 -11.03 6.11
CA ALA A 166 -16.39 -10.40 6.15
C ALA A 166 -16.43 -9.24 7.15
N ALA A 167 -15.83 -9.40 8.32
CA ALA A 167 -15.70 -8.32 9.31
C ALA A 167 -14.91 -7.13 8.74
N ILE A 168 -13.82 -7.38 8.00
CA ILE A 168 -13.07 -6.32 7.33
C ILE A 168 -13.91 -5.69 6.21
N ALA A 169 -14.66 -6.46 5.41
CA ALA A 169 -15.48 -5.98 4.30
C ALA A 169 -16.61 -5.03 4.74
N ALA A 170 -17.04 -5.10 6.00
CA ALA A 170 -18.04 -4.18 6.56
C ALA A 170 -17.48 -2.78 6.84
N LEU A 171 -16.18 -2.62 7.05
CA LEU A 171 -15.56 -1.36 7.47
C LEU A 171 -15.62 -0.26 6.39
N PRO A 172 -15.43 -0.55 5.08
CA PRO A 172 -15.62 0.45 4.03
C PRO A 172 -17.03 1.05 3.97
N LEU A 173 -18.08 0.33 4.38
CA LEU A 173 -19.42 0.91 4.50
C LEU A 173 -19.47 1.99 5.59
N ALA A 174 -18.93 1.70 6.78
CA ALA A 174 -18.83 2.69 7.86
C ALA A 174 -17.96 3.89 7.42
N SER A 175 -16.87 3.64 6.69
CA SER A 175 -16.06 4.68 6.07
C SER A 175 -16.91 5.61 5.19
N TRP A 176 -17.70 5.03 4.28
CA TRP A 176 -18.55 5.80 3.36
C TRP A 176 -19.60 6.62 4.09
N LEU A 177 -20.24 6.08 5.12
CA LEU A 177 -21.23 6.80 5.94
C LEU A 177 -20.59 8.00 6.65
N ILE A 178 -19.38 7.85 7.20
CA ILE A 178 -18.64 8.95 7.84
C ILE A 178 -18.27 10.01 6.78
N ALA A 179 -17.78 9.59 5.61
CA ALA A 179 -17.47 10.50 4.51
C ALA A 179 -18.73 11.26 4.05
N LEU A 180 -19.84 10.57 3.87
CA LEU A 180 -21.12 11.18 3.51
C LEU A 180 -21.55 12.26 4.52
N ALA A 181 -21.44 11.96 5.82
CA ALA A 181 -21.75 12.91 6.88
C ALA A 181 -20.81 14.12 6.89
N ALA A 182 -19.50 13.89 6.70
CA ALA A 182 -18.51 14.95 6.62
C ALA A 182 -18.73 15.87 5.40
N MET A 183 -19.20 15.29 4.28
CA MET A 183 -19.37 15.99 3.02
C MET A 183 -20.67 16.76 2.89
N ARG A 184 -21.63 16.63 3.82
CA ARG A 184 -22.97 17.30 3.69
C ARG A 184 -22.87 18.80 3.44
N ALA A 185 -22.01 19.51 4.20
CA ALA A 185 -21.81 20.96 4.07
C ALA A 185 -20.61 21.34 3.19
N THR A 186 -19.88 20.38 2.63
CA THR A 186 -18.71 20.65 1.81
C THR A 186 -19.13 20.96 0.38
N PRO A 187 -18.74 22.10 -0.22
CA PRO A 187 -19.04 22.39 -1.61
C PRO A 187 -18.31 21.41 -2.56
N ASN A 188 -18.94 21.13 -3.70
CA ASN A 188 -18.29 20.39 -4.75
C ASN A 188 -17.60 21.38 -5.69
N VAL A 189 -16.27 21.40 -5.70
CA VAL A 189 -15.50 22.31 -6.56
C VAL A 189 -15.06 21.56 -7.80
N VAL A 190 -15.38 22.12 -8.97
CA VAL A 190 -14.89 21.67 -10.28
C VAL A 190 -13.97 22.74 -10.81
N HIS A 191 -12.73 22.40 -11.08
CA HIS A 191 -11.77 23.34 -11.65
C HIS A 191 -11.85 23.29 -13.17
N ALA A 192 -11.97 24.47 -13.82
CA ALA A 192 -11.82 24.56 -15.26
C ALA A 192 -10.40 24.12 -15.66
N ARG A 193 -10.27 23.18 -16.60
CA ARG A 193 -8.98 22.82 -17.17
C ARG A 193 -8.52 23.87 -18.16
N PRO A 194 -7.22 24.28 -18.12
CA PRO A 194 -6.65 25.03 -19.22
C PRO A 194 -6.74 24.19 -20.51
N GLU A 195 -7.24 24.78 -21.58
CA GLU A 195 -7.30 24.13 -22.89
C GLU A 195 -5.90 23.72 -23.36
N GLY A 196 -5.76 22.51 -23.89
CA GLY A 196 -4.53 22.03 -24.55
C GLY A 196 -3.49 21.31 -23.68
N HIS A 197 -3.59 21.33 -22.35
CA HIS A 197 -2.63 20.61 -21.47
C HIS A 197 -3.20 19.27 -20.98
N THR A 198 -3.08 18.23 -21.81
CA THR A 198 -3.41 16.87 -21.35
C THR A 198 -2.20 16.28 -20.63
N LEU A 199 -2.48 15.57 -19.53
CA LEU A 199 -1.47 14.85 -18.73
C LEU A 199 -0.66 13.88 -19.61
N LEU A 200 -1.32 13.25 -20.58
CA LEU A 200 -0.72 12.32 -21.54
C LEU A 200 0.30 13.01 -22.47
N ALA A 201 0.05 14.25 -22.90
CA ALA A 201 0.97 15.01 -23.76
C ALA A 201 2.30 15.32 -23.05
N ALA A 202 2.33 15.37 -21.73
CA ALA A 202 3.54 15.63 -20.94
C ALA A 202 4.38 14.38 -20.66
N ILE A 203 3.84 13.16 -20.85
CA ILE A 203 4.56 11.90 -20.59
C ILE A 203 5.88 11.81 -21.36
N PRO A 204 5.98 12.10 -22.67
CA PRO A 204 7.25 12.04 -23.39
C PRO A 204 8.34 12.96 -22.80
N ALA A 205 7.95 14.13 -22.27
CA ALA A 205 8.89 15.03 -21.61
C ALA A 205 9.42 14.45 -20.28
N VAL A 206 8.56 13.75 -19.53
CA VAL A 206 8.99 13.02 -18.30
C VAL A 206 9.96 11.90 -18.66
N LEU A 207 9.65 11.08 -19.66
CA LEU A 207 10.48 9.94 -20.06
C LEU A 207 11.86 10.37 -20.56
N ARG A 208 11.97 11.54 -21.17
CA ARG A 208 13.25 12.15 -21.62
C ARG A 208 14.01 12.83 -20.47
N ASN A 209 13.35 13.13 -19.35
CA ASN A 209 14.00 13.80 -18.22
C ASN A 209 14.78 12.77 -17.38
N ARG A 210 16.10 12.70 -17.58
CA ARG A 210 16.98 11.72 -16.91
C ARG A 210 16.90 11.79 -15.38
N LYS A 211 16.89 12.99 -14.78
CA LYS A 211 16.78 13.15 -13.32
C LYS A 211 15.40 12.70 -12.81
N GLY A 212 14.34 13.08 -13.50
CA GLY A 212 12.98 12.66 -13.21
C GLY A 212 12.84 11.14 -13.28
N MET A 213 13.31 10.49 -14.34
CA MET A 213 13.22 9.04 -14.51
C MET A 213 14.06 8.27 -13.50
N LEU A 214 15.27 8.73 -13.13
CA LEU A 214 16.02 8.10 -12.04
C LEU A 214 15.30 8.17 -10.70
N SER A 215 14.60 9.30 -10.42
CA SER A 215 13.76 9.44 -9.23
C SER A 215 12.56 8.49 -9.28
N VAL A 216 11.92 8.35 -10.43
CA VAL A 216 10.80 7.43 -10.67
C VAL A 216 11.26 5.98 -10.51
N TRP A 217 12.40 5.59 -11.09
CA TRP A 217 12.95 4.24 -10.94
C TRP A 217 13.30 3.92 -9.48
N GLY A 218 13.84 4.88 -8.73
CA GLY A 218 14.07 4.71 -7.29
C GLY A 218 12.79 4.31 -6.56
N TYR A 219 11.69 5.02 -6.81
CA TYR A 219 10.38 4.69 -6.25
C TYR A 219 9.80 3.37 -6.77
N THR A 220 9.99 3.06 -8.05
CA THR A 220 9.47 1.84 -8.68
C THR A 220 10.01 0.59 -7.99
N PHE A 221 11.32 0.53 -7.79
CA PHE A 221 11.95 -0.63 -7.17
C PHE A 221 11.81 -0.66 -5.64
N HIS A 222 11.67 0.49 -4.99
CA HIS A 222 11.16 0.57 -3.62
C HIS A 222 9.77 -0.07 -3.51
N SER A 223 8.86 0.24 -4.45
CA SER A 223 7.50 -0.34 -4.46
C SER A 223 7.48 -1.84 -4.72
N TRP A 224 8.42 -2.37 -5.52
CA TRP A 224 8.63 -3.81 -5.71
C TRP A 224 8.83 -4.51 -4.36
N GLU A 225 9.77 -4.01 -3.58
CA GLU A 225 10.11 -4.56 -2.26
C GLU A 225 8.94 -4.41 -1.29
N LEU A 226 8.40 -3.19 -1.15
CA LEU A 226 7.36 -2.85 -0.19
C LEU A 226 6.07 -3.65 -0.41
N LEU A 227 5.56 -3.70 -1.65
CA LEU A 227 4.28 -4.34 -1.95
C LEU A 227 4.39 -5.87 -1.90
N GLY A 228 5.53 -6.44 -2.27
CA GLY A 228 5.81 -7.86 -2.07
C GLY A 228 5.90 -8.23 -0.60
N MET A 229 6.61 -7.45 0.21
CA MET A 229 6.69 -7.63 1.67
C MET A 229 5.29 -7.58 2.31
N TRP A 230 4.49 -6.57 2.01
CA TRP A 230 3.14 -6.43 2.60
C TRP A 230 2.20 -7.58 2.21
N ALA A 231 2.39 -8.16 1.03
CA ALA A 231 1.61 -9.31 0.59
C ALA A 231 1.91 -10.57 1.41
N TRP A 232 3.19 -10.81 1.72
CA TRP A 232 3.65 -12.09 2.24
C TRP A 232 4.05 -12.09 3.71
N LEU A 233 4.20 -10.92 4.36
CA LEU A 233 4.65 -10.83 5.75
C LEU A 233 3.73 -11.59 6.74
N PRO A 234 2.38 -11.51 6.65
CA PRO A 234 1.51 -12.29 7.53
C PRO A 234 1.73 -13.80 7.37
N ALA A 235 1.84 -14.29 6.13
CA ALA A 235 2.08 -15.70 5.83
C ALA A 235 3.45 -16.18 6.31
N PHE A 236 4.48 -15.33 6.18
CA PHE A 236 5.83 -15.62 6.69
C PHE A 236 5.84 -15.76 8.23
N LEU A 237 5.21 -14.82 8.94
CA LEU A 237 5.13 -14.88 10.40
C LEU A 237 4.27 -16.07 10.86
N THR A 238 3.20 -16.43 10.13
CA THR A 238 2.45 -17.67 10.39
C THR A 238 3.37 -18.88 10.26
N ALA A 239 4.13 -18.99 9.15
CA ALA A 239 5.06 -20.11 8.95
C ALA A 239 6.14 -20.17 10.05
N ALA A 240 6.66 -19.03 10.49
CA ALA A 240 7.64 -18.97 11.58
C ALA A 240 7.05 -19.49 12.90
N LEU A 241 5.81 -19.13 13.24
CA LEU A 241 5.15 -19.61 14.45
C LEU A 241 4.85 -21.12 14.40
N LEU A 242 4.55 -21.66 13.21
CA LEU A 242 4.39 -23.10 12.99
C LEU A 242 5.70 -23.87 13.25
N VAL A 243 6.85 -23.33 12.83
CA VAL A 243 8.18 -23.91 13.14
C VAL A 243 8.39 -24.02 14.66
N HIS A 244 7.80 -23.12 15.45
CA HIS A 244 7.87 -23.13 16.91
C HIS A 244 6.77 -23.96 17.59
N GLY A 245 5.99 -24.76 16.83
CA GLY A 245 5.04 -25.74 17.39
C GLY A 245 3.66 -25.16 17.69
N SER A 246 3.33 -23.96 17.22
CA SER A 246 1.96 -23.43 17.30
C SER A 246 1.02 -24.22 16.38
N ASP A 247 -0.26 -24.34 16.73
CA ASP A 247 -1.28 -24.81 15.79
C ASP A 247 -1.55 -23.77 14.70
N PHE A 248 -2.10 -24.19 13.56
CA PHE A 248 -2.21 -23.33 12.38
C PHE A 248 -3.13 -22.12 12.60
N GLN A 249 -4.25 -22.29 13.30
CA GLN A 249 -5.19 -21.19 13.55
C GLN A 249 -4.61 -20.19 14.55
N GLY A 250 -4.00 -20.66 15.64
CA GLY A 250 -3.33 -19.83 16.63
C GLY A 250 -2.13 -19.09 16.05
N ALA A 251 -1.31 -19.78 15.24
CA ALA A 251 -0.20 -19.17 14.51
C ALA A 251 -0.68 -18.04 13.59
N SER A 252 -1.73 -18.28 12.79
CA SER A 252 -2.28 -17.30 11.87
C SER A 252 -2.84 -16.07 12.61
N SER A 253 -3.64 -16.28 13.65
CA SER A 253 -4.19 -15.17 14.45
C SER A 253 -3.09 -14.35 15.12
N THR A 254 -2.10 -14.98 15.72
CA THR A 254 -0.96 -14.32 16.36
C THR A 254 -0.10 -13.57 15.34
N ALA A 255 0.20 -14.18 14.19
CA ALA A 255 0.96 -13.55 13.11
C ALA A 255 0.30 -12.24 12.61
N LEU A 256 -1.04 -12.19 12.58
CA LEU A 256 -1.75 -10.98 12.21
C LEU A 256 -1.56 -9.85 13.22
N LEU A 257 -1.63 -10.12 14.52
CA LEU A 257 -1.34 -9.13 15.56
C LEU A 257 0.11 -8.62 15.44
N LEU A 258 1.06 -9.53 15.26
CA LEU A 258 2.47 -9.21 15.11
C LEU A 258 2.74 -8.40 13.82
N THR A 259 2.07 -8.75 12.72
CA THR A 259 2.13 -7.95 11.48
C THR A 259 1.49 -6.57 11.69
N GLY A 260 0.39 -6.48 12.42
CA GLY A 260 -0.23 -5.21 12.81
C GLY A 260 0.74 -4.28 13.55
N LEU A 261 1.57 -4.84 14.44
CA LEU A 261 2.61 -4.10 15.15
C LEU A 261 3.66 -3.51 14.18
N THR A 262 4.00 -4.21 13.09
CA THR A 262 4.95 -3.67 12.10
C THR A 262 4.39 -2.44 11.39
N TYR A 263 3.07 -2.30 11.26
CA TYR A 263 2.46 -1.06 10.71
C TYR A 263 2.48 0.11 11.69
N VAL A 264 2.57 -0.14 12.99
CA VAL A 264 2.87 0.91 13.97
C VAL A 264 4.31 1.42 13.76
N ALA A 265 5.28 0.52 13.57
CA ALA A 265 6.64 0.88 13.22
C ALA A 265 6.73 1.64 11.87
N ASN A 266 5.88 1.31 10.91
CA ASN A 266 5.71 1.99 9.63
C ASN A 266 5.34 3.49 9.83
N ILE A 267 4.40 3.81 10.73
CA ILE A 267 4.03 5.21 11.03
C ILE A 267 5.26 5.97 11.55
N ALA A 268 6.02 5.38 12.47
CA ALA A 268 7.25 5.97 13.01
C ALA A 268 8.30 6.16 11.91
N GLY A 269 8.49 5.16 11.02
CA GLY A 269 9.39 5.22 9.88
C GLY A 269 9.08 6.37 8.93
N SER A 270 7.80 6.56 8.59
CA SER A 270 7.37 7.65 7.71
C SER A 270 7.72 9.05 8.28
N ILE A 271 7.54 9.24 9.59
CA ILE A 271 7.88 10.50 10.28
C ILE A 271 9.40 10.69 10.33
N ALA A 272 10.12 9.64 10.73
CA ALA A 272 11.58 9.67 10.85
C ALA A 272 12.25 9.97 9.50
N GLY A 273 11.82 9.28 8.44
CA GLY A 273 12.37 9.48 7.09
C GLY A 273 12.22 10.90 6.58
N GLY A 274 11.04 11.52 6.77
CA GLY A 274 10.82 12.91 6.40
C GLY A 274 11.76 13.87 7.16
N THR A 275 11.86 13.73 8.49
CA THR A 275 12.71 14.59 9.33
C THR A 275 14.20 14.41 9.05
N MET A 276 14.62 13.17 8.76
CA MET A 276 16.02 12.88 8.38
C MET A 276 16.35 13.44 7.00
N ALA A 277 15.42 13.36 6.05
CA ALA A 277 15.62 13.91 4.71
C ALA A 277 15.82 15.44 4.71
N ASP A 278 15.19 16.15 5.65
CA ASP A 278 15.37 17.60 5.82
C ASP A 278 16.73 17.95 6.45
N ARG A 279 17.30 17.07 7.29
CA ARG A 279 18.58 17.30 8.00
C ARG A 279 19.79 16.76 7.24
N TRP A 280 19.70 15.57 6.68
CA TRP A 280 20.83 14.86 6.06
C TRP A 280 20.81 14.90 4.54
N GLY A 281 19.70 15.37 3.97
CA GLY A 281 19.48 15.41 2.54
C GLY A 281 18.69 14.20 2.01
N ARG A 282 17.94 14.46 0.94
CA ARG A 282 16.95 13.52 0.36
C ARG A 282 17.57 12.18 -0.06
N THR A 283 18.60 12.26 -0.92
CA THR A 283 19.22 11.04 -1.50
C THR A 283 19.99 10.22 -0.47
N GLN A 284 20.61 10.85 0.54
CA GLN A 284 21.28 10.16 1.62
C GLN A 284 20.30 9.34 2.46
N THR A 285 19.17 9.96 2.81
CA THR A 285 18.10 9.30 3.58
C THR A 285 17.51 8.11 2.82
N ILE A 286 17.22 8.27 1.52
CA ILE A 286 16.76 7.15 0.69
C ILE A 286 17.80 6.04 0.68
N LEU A 287 19.07 6.35 0.39
CA LEU A 287 20.13 5.34 0.31
C LEU A 287 20.29 4.58 1.63
N LEU A 288 20.28 5.28 2.77
CA LEU A 288 20.41 4.64 4.08
C LEU A 288 19.28 3.61 4.28
N TRP A 289 18.03 4.06 4.18
CA TRP A 289 16.89 3.21 4.51
C TRP A 289 16.64 2.11 3.47
N SER A 290 16.89 2.38 2.19
CA SER A 290 16.86 1.33 1.17
C SER A 290 17.94 0.28 1.38
N CYS A 291 19.15 0.65 1.84
CA CYS A 291 20.19 -0.34 2.14
C CYS A 291 19.82 -1.19 3.37
N VAL A 292 19.22 -0.59 4.41
CA VAL A 292 18.74 -1.34 5.59
C VAL A 292 17.60 -2.29 5.20
N SER A 293 16.62 -1.83 4.44
CA SER A 293 15.50 -2.68 4.00
C SER A 293 15.99 -3.82 3.10
N LEU A 294 16.90 -3.56 2.17
CA LEU A 294 17.51 -4.58 1.33
C LEU A 294 18.30 -5.64 2.13
N ALA A 295 19.08 -5.22 3.13
CA ALA A 295 19.79 -6.17 3.99
C ALA A 295 18.81 -7.13 4.67
N LEU A 296 17.66 -6.61 5.11
CA LEU A 296 16.59 -7.41 5.69
C LEU A 296 15.86 -8.27 4.64
N SER A 297 15.62 -7.78 3.43
CA SER A 297 15.09 -8.58 2.32
C SER A 297 15.96 -9.81 2.02
N PHE A 298 17.28 -9.66 2.05
CA PHE A 298 18.19 -10.76 1.80
C PHE A 298 18.38 -11.70 2.98
N SER A 299 18.02 -11.31 4.21
CA SER A 299 18.34 -12.07 5.41
C SER A 299 17.14 -12.64 6.15
N ILE A 300 16.01 -11.94 6.24
CA ILE A 300 14.90 -12.29 7.14
C ILE A 300 14.30 -13.67 6.86
N GLY A 301 14.19 -14.07 5.59
CA GLY A 301 13.63 -15.35 5.21
C GLY A 301 14.47 -16.55 5.65
N TRP A 302 15.80 -16.38 5.76
CA TRP A 302 16.73 -17.39 6.27
C TRP A 302 16.66 -17.52 7.80
N MET A 303 16.07 -16.54 8.46
CA MET A 303 15.98 -16.43 9.92
C MET A 303 14.63 -16.93 10.46
N ILE A 304 13.86 -17.69 9.69
CA ILE A 304 12.51 -18.15 10.04
C ILE A 304 12.46 -18.91 11.38
N ALA A 305 13.52 -19.59 11.76
CA ALA A 305 13.64 -20.35 13.01
C ALA A 305 14.12 -19.50 14.22
N LEU A 306 14.33 -18.19 14.06
CA LEU A 306 14.66 -17.33 15.20
C LEU A 306 13.48 -17.23 16.18
N PRO A 307 13.77 -17.00 17.48
CA PRO A 307 12.69 -16.73 18.46
C PRO A 307 11.74 -15.65 17.95
N ALA A 308 10.43 -15.89 18.08
CA ALA A 308 9.38 -15.06 17.50
C ALA A 308 9.53 -13.56 17.83
N GLY A 309 9.92 -13.21 19.07
CA GLY A 309 10.14 -11.82 19.47
C GLY A 309 11.26 -11.13 18.68
N LEU A 310 12.35 -11.83 18.40
CA LEU A 310 13.46 -11.30 17.60
C LEU A 310 13.07 -11.16 16.12
N LEU A 311 12.37 -12.16 15.58
CA LEU A 311 11.89 -12.11 14.21
C LEU A 311 10.91 -10.94 13.99
N VAL A 312 10.01 -10.71 14.95
CA VAL A 312 9.08 -9.57 14.91
C VAL A 312 9.82 -8.23 15.02
N ALA A 313 10.84 -8.13 15.87
CA ALA A 313 11.67 -6.92 15.95
C ALA A 313 12.36 -6.62 14.60
N LEU A 314 12.89 -7.65 13.92
CA LEU A 314 13.45 -7.53 12.57
C LEU A 314 12.38 -7.14 11.54
N ALA A 315 11.19 -7.71 11.61
CA ALA A 315 10.07 -7.34 10.73
C ALA A 315 9.59 -5.89 10.97
N CYS A 316 9.59 -5.42 12.23
CA CYS A 316 9.32 -4.02 12.57
C CYS A 316 10.39 -3.09 12.00
N LEU A 317 11.67 -3.44 12.15
CA LEU A 317 12.78 -2.68 11.55
C LEU A 317 12.67 -2.66 10.03
N TYR A 318 12.31 -3.79 9.42
CA TYR A 318 12.14 -3.90 7.98
C TYR A 318 11.01 -3.00 7.48
N ASN A 319 9.82 -3.08 8.08
CA ASN A 319 8.69 -2.25 7.68
C ASN A 319 8.94 -0.75 7.96
N PHE A 320 9.64 -0.43 9.07
CA PHE A 320 10.12 0.92 9.35
C PHE A 320 11.05 1.43 8.23
N ALA A 321 12.09 0.67 7.89
CA ALA A 321 13.09 1.04 6.90
C ALA A 321 12.45 1.19 5.50
N ALA A 322 11.63 0.21 5.10
CA ALA A 322 10.96 0.17 3.82
C ALA A 322 9.96 1.33 3.61
N ILE A 323 9.45 1.97 4.67
CA ILE A 323 8.55 3.13 4.51
C ILE A 323 9.26 4.47 4.75
N ALA A 324 10.39 4.48 5.46
CA ALA A 324 11.09 5.70 5.82
C ALA A 324 11.56 6.51 4.60
N ASP A 325 11.84 5.88 3.48
CA ASP A 325 12.22 6.53 2.23
C ASP A 325 11.01 6.88 1.32
N SER A 326 9.84 6.27 1.55
CA SER A 326 8.67 6.37 0.65
C SER A 326 8.18 7.81 0.42
N SER A 327 8.04 8.60 1.50
CA SER A 327 7.65 10.01 1.41
C SER A 327 8.74 10.86 0.75
N VAL A 328 10.00 10.50 0.97
CA VAL A 328 11.18 11.20 0.44
C VAL A 328 11.27 11.05 -1.08
N HIS A 329 10.95 9.87 -1.62
CA HIS A 329 10.87 9.65 -3.06
C HIS A 329 9.92 10.62 -3.76
N SER A 330 8.76 10.90 -3.16
CA SER A 330 7.79 11.87 -3.71
C SER A 330 8.38 13.27 -3.81
N THR A 331 9.09 13.71 -2.77
CA THR A 331 9.77 15.00 -2.75
C THR A 331 10.90 15.07 -3.79
N VAL A 332 11.69 13.99 -3.90
CA VAL A 332 12.79 13.94 -4.88
C VAL A 332 12.27 14.01 -6.31
N ILE A 333 11.13 13.39 -6.63
CA ILE A 333 10.49 13.52 -7.95
C ILE A 333 10.09 14.98 -8.21
N ALA A 334 9.43 15.63 -7.23
CA ALA A 334 9.03 17.02 -7.35
C ALA A 334 10.20 17.98 -7.58
N GLU A 335 11.35 17.71 -6.94
CA GLU A 335 12.58 18.49 -7.10
C GLU A 335 13.36 18.16 -8.39
N SER A 336 13.04 17.05 -9.05
CA SER A 336 13.80 16.53 -10.21
C SER A 336 13.18 16.88 -11.56
N VAL A 337 11.94 17.36 -11.58
CA VAL A 337 11.22 17.70 -12.82
C VAL A 337 10.69 19.14 -12.78
N PRO A 338 10.57 19.82 -13.93
CA PRO A 338 9.91 21.13 -14.02
C PRO A 338 8.44 21.06 -13.55
N PRO A 339 7.92 22.15 -12.92
CA PRO A 339 6.56 22.16 -12.37
C PRO A 339 5.45 21.81 -13.38
N HIS A 340 5.59 22.21 -14.65
CA HIS A 340 4.58 21.96 -15.68
C HIS A 340 4.42 20.50 -16.10
N ILE A 341 5.41 19.61 -15.82
CA ILE A 341 5.31 18.17 -16.07
C ILE A 341 5.22 17.33 -14.78
N LEU A 342 5.14 17.97 -13.61
CA LEU A 342 5.12 17.26 -12.32
C LEU A 342 3.94 16.29 -12.19
N GLY A 343 2.75 16.67 -12.64
CA GLY A 343 1.58 15.81 -12.63
C GLY A 343 1.79 14.53 -13.46
N ALA A 344 2.40 14.67 -14.65
CA ALA A 344 2.74 13.54 -15.51
C ALA A 344 3.84 12.66 -14.86
N ALA A 345 4.81 13.24 -14.16
CA ALA A 345 5.83 12.49 -13.44
C ALA A 345 5.22 11.64 -12.31
N TYR A 346 4.26 12.18 -11.56
CA TYR A 346 3.53 11.42 -10.55
C TYR A 346 2.63 10.32 -11.17
N ALA A 347 2.05 10.55 -12.35
CA ALA A 347 1.31 9.52 -13.06
C ALA A 347 2.22 8.37 -13.49
N VAL A 348 3.35 8.65 -14.12
CA VAL A 348 4.36 7.64 -14.52
C VAL A 348 4.87 6.88 -13.30
N ARG A 349 5.19 7.60 -12.19
CA ARG A 349 5.57 6.99 -10.92
C ARG A 349 4.50 6.02 -10.41
N SER A 350 3.23 6.42 -10.44
CA SER A 350 2.14 5.60 -9.93
C SER A 350 1.94 4.33 -10.77
N VAL A 351 2.02 4.45 -12.10
CA VAL A 351 1.94 3.30 -13.01
C VAL A 351 3.06 2.31 -12.73
N LEU A 352 4.29 2.79 -12.73
CA LEU A 352 5.45 1.92 -12.55
C LEU A 352 5.51 1.38 -11.11
N GLY A 353 5.25 2.20 -10.09
CA GLY A 353 5.31 1.78 -8.69
C GLY A 353 4.21 0.77 -8.33
N PHE A 354 2.94 1.09 -8.57
CA PHE A 354 1.85 0.13 -8.27
C PHE A 354 1.85 -1.06 -9.24
N GLY A 355 2.38 -0.91 -10.47
CA GLY A 355 2.63 -2.01 -11.38
C GLY A 355 3.57 -3.08 -10.79
N MET A 356 4.52 -2.69 -9.94
CA MET A 356 5.35 -3.65 -9.21
C MET A 356 4.54 -4.48 -8.21
N GLY A 357 3.47 -3.93 -7.63
CA GLY A 357 2.53 -4.69 -6.79
C GLY A 357 1.75 -5.77 -7.53
N VAL A 358 1.62 -5.66 -8.86
CA VAL A 358 1.06 -6.74 -9.69
C VAL A 358 2.03 -7.91 -9.81
N ILE A 359 3.32 -7.62 -9.89
CA ILE A 359 4.34 -8.62 -10.27
C ILE A 359 5.05 -9.19 -9.03
N SER A 360 5.45 -8.35 -8.06
CA SER A 360 6.31 -8.79 -6.96
C SER A 360 5.69 -9.88 -6.07
N PRO A 361 4.38 -9.86 -5.72
CA PRO A 361 3.79 -10.95 -4.95
C PRO A 361 3.75 -12.28 -5.74
N VAL A 362 3.61 -12.21 -7.06
CA VAL A 362 3.60 -13.39 -7.95
C VAL A 362 4.99 -14.02 -8.01
N VAL A 363 6.02 -13.20 -8.19
CA VAL A 363 7.42 -13.67 -8.25
C VAL A 363 7.86 -14.26 -6.91
N PHE A 364 7.47 -13.64 -5.80
CA PHE A 364 7.70 -14.20 -4.47
C PHE A 364 7.03 -15.57 -4.29
N GLY A 365 5.73 -15.66 -4.64
CA GLY A 365 4.97 -16.92 -4.56
C GLY A 365 5.55 -18.01 -5.45
N TRP A 366 5.94 -17.64 -6.70
CA TRP A 366 6.61 -18.57 -7.60
C TRP A 366 7.92 -19.11 -7.02
N ALA A 367 8.74 -18.26 -6.41
CA ALA A 367 9.98 -18.71 -5.77
C ALA A 367 9.68 -19.63 -4.58
N LEU A 368 8.66 -19.31 -3.77
CA LEU A 368 8.26 -20.15 -2.64
C LEU A 368 7.80 -21.55 -3.09
N ASP A 369 7.06 -21.65 -4.21
CA ASP A 369 6.64 -22.93 -4.78
C ASP A 369 7.83 -23.69 -5.38
N TYR A 370 8.70 -23.00 -6.15
CA TYR A 370 9.85 -23.61 -6.83
C TYR A 370 10.85 -24.23 -5.84
N PHE A 371 11.09 -23.56 -4.73
CA PHE A 371 11.97 -24.01 -3.66
C PHE A 371 11.24 -24.73 -2.52
N SER A 372 9.98 -25.16 -2.73
CA SER A 372 9.13 -25.73 -1.66
C SER A 372 9.73 -26.96 -0.96
N ASN A 373 10.56 -27.73 -1.66
CA ASN A 373 11.26 -28.89 -1.12
C ASN A 373 12.58 -28.54 -0.39
N GLU A 374 13.00 -27.28 -0.43
CA GLU A 374 14.22 -26.82 0.22
C GLU A 374 13.94 -26.35 1.65
N PRO A 375 14.82 -26.65 2.62
CA PRO A 375 14.65 -26.21 4.01
C PRO A 375 14.53 -24.70 4.17
N HIS A 376 15.02 -23.96 3.20
CA HIS A 376 15.12 -22.50 3.19
C HIS A 376 14.25 -21.84 2.13
N ALA A 377 13.11 -22.43 1.74
CA ALA A 377 12.20 -21.90 0.73
C ALA A 377 11.84 -20.42 0.95
N TRP A 378 11.57 -20.03 2.19
CA TRP A 378 11.31 -18.66 2.55
C TRP A 378 12.51 -17.72 2.32
N GLY A 379 13.73 -18.18 2.53
CA GLY A 379 14.96 -17.44 2.23
C GLY A 379 15.05 -17.06 0.75
N PHE A 380 14.82 -18.02 -0.13
CA PHE A 380 14.83 -17.80 -1.58
C PHE A 380 13.66 -16.87 -2.02
N ALA A 381 12.48 -17.03 -1.43
CA ALA A 381 11.35 -16.16 -1.73
C ALA A 381 11.64 -14.70 -1.34
N TRP A 382 12.13 -14.44 -0.12
CA TRP A 382 12.52 -13.10 0.32
C TRP A 382 13.65 -12.48 -0.51
N MET A 383 14.62 -13.30 -0.96
CA MET A 383 15.69 -12.85 -1.87
C MET A 383 15.14 -12.22 -3.17
N THR A 384 13.98 -12.67 -3.68
CA THR A 384 13.38 -12.07 -4.88
C THR A 384 13.04 -10.60 -4.68
N LEU A 385 12.61 -10.22 -3.47
CA LEU A 385 12.36 -8.81 -3.14
C LEU A 385 13.66 -8.02 -3.10
N GLY A 386 14.69 -8.57 -2.47
CA GLY A 386 16.02 -7.96 -2.43
C GLY A 386 16.62 -7.77 -3.82
N LEU A 387 16.57 -8.80 -4.68
CA LEU A 387 17.14 -8.74 -6.04
C LEU A 387 16.46 -7.66 -6.90
N GLY A 388 15.14 -7.57 -6.88
CA GLY A 388 14.43 -6.49 -7.56
C GLY A 388 14.64 -5.13 -6.90
N GLY A 389 14.70 -5.10 -5.58
CA GLY A 389 14.89 -3.88 -4.78
C GLY A 389 16.24 -3.19 -4.98
N ILE A 390 17.33 -3.92 -5.28
CA ILE A 390 18.70 -3.35 -5.50
C ILE A 390 18.69 -2.20 -6.51
N LEU A 391 17.86 -2.26 -7.52
CA LEU A 391 17.83 -1.24 -8.57
C LEU A 391 17.35 0.13 -8.06
N GLY A 392 16.62 0.18 -6.93
CA GLY A 392 16.16 1.41 -6.28
C GLY A 392 17.32 2.30 -5.77
N PRO A 393 18.15 1.82 -4.83
CA PRO A 393 19.32 2.56 -4.37
C PRO A 393 20.34 2.81 -5.48
N LEU A 394 20.49 1.93 -6.47
CA LEU A 394 21.34 2.19 -7.63
C LEU A 394 20.85 3.38 -8.46
N ALA A 395 19.54 3.49 -8.70
CA ALA A 395 18.96 4.64 -9.40
C ALA A 395 19.15 5.93 -8.57
N THR A 396 18.93 5.87 -7.26
CA THR A 396 19.12 7.00 -6.34
C THR A 396 20.59 7.44 -6.26
N TRP A 397 21.51 6.51 -6.23
CA TRP A 397 22.95 6.79 -6.24
C TRP A 397 23.38 7.47 -7.54
N LYS A 398 22.90 6.99 -8.70
CA LYS A 398 23.12 7.66 -10.00
C LYS A 398 22.53 9.07 -10.02
N LEU A 399 21.32 9.25 -9.46
CA LEU A 399 20.70 10.56 -9.35
C LEU A 399 21.54 11.52 -8.49
N ARG A 400 22.10 11.05 -7.37
CA ARG A 400 22.96 11.85 -6.49
C ARG A 400 24.18 12.41 -7.24
N LYS A 401 24.74 11.63 -8.17
CA LYS A 401 25.89 12.08 -8.99
C LYS A 401 25.54 13.15 -10.04
N LEU A 402 24.25 13.36 -10.32
CA LEU A 402 23.77 14.36 -11.26
C LEU A 402 23.28 15.66 -10.57
N ARG A 403 23.23 15.66 -9.24
CA ARG A 403 22.94 16.85 -8.43
C ARG A 403 24.22 17.56 -8.05
#